data_ef91d052022a1011ab583645a77e6488
#
_entry.id   ef91d052022a1011ab583645a77e6488
#
_cell.length_a   1.000
_cell.length_b   1.000
_cell.length_c   1.000
_cell.angle_alpha   90.00
_cell.angle_beta   90.00
_cell.angle_gamma   90.00
#
_symmetry.space_group_name_H-M   'P 1'
#
loop_
_entity.id
_entity.type
_entity.pdbx_description
1 polymer ?
#
loop_
_entity_poly.entity_id
_entity_poly.type
_entity_poly.pdbx_seq_one_letter_code
_entity_poly.pdbx_strand_id
1 'polypeptide(L)'
;MGNVIDTSKPVAETRQMFGRRVIKSSVTEITDENVVEVLLKALSIHALNRSEIDYLWEYYKGKQPILNRTKEVRPEICNRIVENRANEIVSFKVGYLCGEPIQYVGKSGEESVTAAITRLNELMFAEDKASQDQEIVEWQMICGTAFRLVLPDARGEEDESPFELYTLDPRDTFVVYSNEIGNKPLMAVKYSKDDNEITRYSIYTENRYYLVEDGILKESIPHALNMIPIFEYPANNARLGSFEIVLPLLDTM
;
A
#
# COMPACT_ATOMS: atom_id res chain seq x y z
N MET A 1 -9.56 29.56 5.70
CA MET A 1 -8.58 29.65 4.59
C MET A 1 -7.84 28.32 4.59
N GLY A 2 -8.21 27.40 3.68
CA GLY A 2 -7.51 26.12 3.55
C GLY A 2 -6.14 26.38 2.92
N ASN A 3 -5.07 25.89 3.54
CA ASN A 3 -3.75 25.91 2.94
C ASN A 3 -3.81 25.08 1.63
N VAL A 4 -3.70 25.77 0.51
CA VAL A 4 -3.51 25.10 -0.79
C VAL A 4 -2.09 24.56 -0.75
N ILE A 5 -1.95 23.23 -0.71
CA ILE A 5 -0.65 22.56 -0.80
C ILE A 5 -0.12 22.81 -2.21
N ASP A 6 1.00 23.49 -2.31
CA ASP A 6 1.71 23.68 -3.57
C ASP A 6 2.33 22.35 -4.00
N THR A 7 1.67 21.66 -4.94
CA THR A 7 2.11 20.35 -5.46
C THR A 7 3.33 20.45 -6.39
N SER A 8 3.78 21.65 -6.73
CA SER A 8 4.97 21.87 -7.56
C SER A 8 6.28 21.73 -6.77
N LYS A 9 6.22 21.75 -5.43
CA LYS A 9 7.39 21.60 -4.56
C LYS A 9 7.54 20.18 -4.06
N PRO A 10 8.77 19.64 -3.99
CA PRO A 10 9.00 18.34 -3.37
C PRO A 10 8.48 18.35 -1.92
N VAL A 11 7.87 17.25 -1.50
CA VAL A 11 7.29 17.11 -0.14
C VAL A 11 8.29 17.45 0.96
N ALA A 12 9.59 17.21 0.73
CA ALA A 12 10.68 17.57 1.62
C ALA A 12 10.75 19.06 1.96
N GLU A 13 10.29 19.97 1.08
CA GLU A 13 10.32 21.41 1.34
C GLU A 13 9.15 21.88 2.21
N THR A 14 8.02 21.17 2.19
CA THR A 14 6.84 21.51 3.00
C THR A 14 6.88 20.94 4.42
N ARG A 15 7.71 19.92 4.69
CA ARG A 15 7.95 19.25 5.99
C ARG A 15 6.72 18.89 6.82
N GLN A 16 5.55 18.78 6.19
CA GLN A 16 4.30 18.45 6.88
C GLN A 16 3.77 17.10 6.38
N MET A 17 4.42 16.03 6.85
CA MET A 17 3.88 14.68 6.67
C MET A 17 2.94 14.37 7.84
N PHE A 18 1.69 14.05 7.54
CA PHE A 18 0.65 13.75 8.52
C PHE A 18 0.11 12.32 8.38
N GLY A 19 0.91 11.42 7.86
CA GLY A 19 0.46 10.08 7.46
C GLY A 19 -0.31 10.10 6.14
N ARG A 20 -0.78 8.93 5.71
CA ARG A 20 -1.50 8.82 4.42
C ARG A 20 -2.97 9.13 4.61
N ARG A 21 -3.52 9.89 3.68
CA ARG A 21 -4.93 10.29 3.68
C ARG A 21 -5.81 9.11 3.37
N VAL A 22 -6.89 8.96 4.12
CA VAL A 22 -7.97 8.02 3.78
C VAL A 22 -8.75 8.60 2.61
N ILE A 23 -8.87 7.85 1.53
CA ILE A 23 -9.64 8.25 0.35
C ILE A 23 -11.10 7.86 0.58
N LYS A 24 -11.99 8.82 0.51
CA LYS A 24 -13.42 8.61 0.77
C LYS A 24 -14.28 9.12 -0.36
N SER A 25 -15.45 8.48 -0.54
CA SER A 25 -16.48 8.90 -1.47
C SER A 25 -17.83 8.96 -0.80
N SER A 26 -18.70 9.86 -1.29
CA SER A 26 -20.08 10.01 -0.83
C SER A 26 -21.07 9.11 -1.59
N VAL A 27 -20.60 8.37 -2.60
CA VAL A 27 -21.47 7.42 -3.31
C VAL A 27 -21.73 6.22 -2.40
N THR A 28 -22.90 5.63 -2.53
CA THR A 28 -23.31 4.44 -1.78
C THR A 28 -22.85 3.16 -2.45
N GLU A 29 -22.72 3.19 -3.78
CA GLU A 29 -22.34 2.06 -4.61
C GLU A 29 -21.54 2.52 -5.85
N ILE A 30 -20.63 1.68 -6.33
CA ILE A 30 -19.90 1.89 -7.57
C ILE A 30 -20.64 1.19 -8.71
N THR A 31 -20.91 1.95 -9.78
CA THR A 31 -21.63 1.49 -10.97
C THR A 31 -20.84 1.85 -12.23
N ASP A 32 -21.23 1.26 -13.37
CA ASP A 32 -20.65 1.57 -14.69
C ASP A 32 -20.72 3.07 -15.01
N GLU A 33 -21.73 3.78 -14.49
CA GLU A 33 -21.95 5.22 -14.75
C GLU A 33 -21.04 6.12 -13.92
N ASN A 34 -20.69 5.73 -12.69
CA ASN A 34 -19.96 6.59 -11.74
C ASN A 34 -18.51 6.17 -11.48
N VAL A 35 -18.09 4.97 -11.86
CA VAL A 35 -16.76 4.41 -11.54
C VAL A 35 -15.62 5.32 -12.00
N VAL A 36 -15.71 5.88 -13.19
CA VAL A 36 -14.66 6.78 -13.75
C VAL A 36 -14.61 8.09 -12.97
N GLU A 37 -15.73 8.68 -12.64
CA GLU A 37 -15.79 9.93 -11.86
C GLU A 37 -15.20 9.73 -10.45
N VAL A 38 -15.59 8.63 -9.78
CA VAL A 38 -15.07 8.29 -8.45
C VAL A 38 -13.57 8.00 -8.51
N LEU A 39 -13.10 7.28 -9.54
CA LEU A 39 -11.69 7.02 -9.77
C LEU A 39 -10.88 8.31 -9.90
N LEU A 40 -11.31 9.26 -10.75
CA LEU A 40 -10.59 10.52 -10.97
C LEU A 40 -10.49 11.37 -9.71
N LYS A 41 -11.58 11.44 -8.91
CA LYS A 41 -11.57 12.11 -7.60
C LYS A 41 -10.61 11.42 -6.63
N ALA A 42 -10.62 10.10 -6.57
CA ALA A 42 -9.74 9.31 -5.72
C ALA A 42 -8.27 9.47 -6.10
N LEU A 43 -7.95 9.48 -7.40
CA LEU A 43 -6.60 9.68 -7.92
C LEU A 43 -6.00 11.02 -7.51
N SER A 44 -6.80 12.08 -7.40
CA SER A 44 -6.30 13.40 -6.94
C SER A 44 -5.78 13.35 -5.50
N ILE A 45 -6.42 12.58 -4.63
CA ILE A 45 -5.99 12.39 -3.23
C ILE A 45 -4.83 11.39 -3.19
N HIS A 46 -4.92 10.30 -3.97
CA HIS A 46 -3.87 9.29 -4.03
C HIS A 46 -2.55 9.86 -4.56
N ALA A 47 -2.58 10.79 -5.51
CA ALA A 47 -1.37 11.46 -6.01
C ALA A 47 -0.57 12.16 -4.90
N LEU A 48 -1.25 12.75 -3.92
CA LEU A 48 -0.59 13.32 -2.73
C LEU A 48 0.02 12.22 -1.86
N ASN A 49 -0.73 11.14 -1.60
CA ASN A 49 -0.21 9.99 -0.84
C ASN A 49 0.99 9.36 -1.56
N ARG A 50 0.90 9.17 -2.88
CA ARG A 50 1.98 8.63 -3.70
C ARG A 50 3.26 9.43 -3.60
N SER A 51 3.16 10.77 -3.72
CA SER A 51 4.32 11.66 -3.59
C SER A 51 5.02 11.52 -2.23
N GLU A 52 4.23 11.39 -1.16
CA GLU A 52 4.76 11.18 0.18
C GLU A 52 5.37 9.77 0.35
N ILE A 53 4.74 8.74 -0.22
CA ILE A 53 5.26 7.36 -0.21
C ILE A 53 6.58 7.29 -1.00
N ASP A 54 6.65 7.91 -2.18
CA ASP A 54 7.87 7.97 -2.99
C ASP A 54 9.02 8.63 -2.20
N TYR A 55 8.74 9.73 -1.51
CA TYR A 55 9.74 10.40 -0.66
C TYR A 55 10.24 9.48 0.46
N LEU A 56 9.33 8.82 1.19
CA LEU A 56 9.69 7.90 2.28
C LEU A 56 10.47 6.68 1.77
N TRP A 57 10.11 6.16 0.61
CA TRP A 57 10.81 5.06 -0.04
C TRP A 57 12.23 5.46 -0.45
N GLU A 58 12.41 6.63 -1.06
CA GLU A 58 13.73 7.13 -1.43
C GLU A 58 14.59 7.41 -0.17
N TYR A 59 13.97 7.96 0.88
CA TYR A 59 14.62 8.19 2.17
C TYR A 59 15.08 6.87 2.82
N TYR A 60 14.21 5.84 2.81
CA TYR A 60 14.54 4.49 3.27
C TYR A 60 15.73 3.88 2.50
N LYS A 61 15.86 4.16 1.22
CA LYS A 61 17.00 3.75 0.39
C LYS A 61 18.27 4.59 0.61
N GLY A 62 18.24 5.59 1.48
CA GLY A 62 19.39 6.44 1.80
C GLY A 62 19.49 7.73 0.97
N LYS A 63 18.52 8.05 0.11
CA LYS A 63 18.46 9.33 -0.60
C LYS A 63 17.92 10.43 0.31
N GLN A 64 18.72 10.83 1.28
CA GLN A 64 18.35 11.83 2.27
C GLN A 64 18.61 13.27 1.76
N PRO A 65 17.87 14.28 2.27
CA PRO A 65 18.03 15.69 1.87
C PRO A 65 19.44 16.23 2.02
N ILE A 66 20.22 15.71 2.98
CA ILE A 66 21.61 16.12 3.22
C ILE A 66 22.50 15.94 1.99
N LEU A 67 22.19 15.00 1.08
CA LEU A 67 22.93 14.79 -0.16
C LEU A 67 22.88 16.02 -1.08
N ASN A 68 21.79 16.78 -1.00
CA ASN A 68 21.56 18.00 -1.79
C ASN A 68 21.97 19.28 -1.04
N ARG A 69 22.51 19.15 0.18
CA ARG A 69 22.90 20.30 0.98
C ARG A 69 24.04 21.06 0.30
N THR A 70 23.86 22.35 0.17
CA THR A 70 24.89 23.30 -0.26
C THR A 70 25.10 24.36 0.82
N LYS A 71 26.36 24.80 1.02
CA LYS A 71 26.70 25.93 1.91
C LYS A 71 27.02 27.13 1.05
N GLU A 72 26.47 28.30 1.39
CA GLU A 72 26.80 29.57 0.73
C GLU A 72 28.22 30.03 1.09
N VAL A 73 28.63 29.76 2.33
CA VAL A 73 29.98 30.09 2.83
C VAL A 73 30.82 28.82 2.88
N ARG A 74 31.95 28.81 2.18
CA ARG A 74 32.87 27.68 2.03
C ARG A 74 32.21 26.43 1.48
N PRO A 75 31.71 26.45 0.23
CA PRO A 75 31.02 25.32 -0.40
C PRO A 75 31.92 24.07 -0.51
N GLU A 76 33.25 24.25 -0.52
CA GLU A 76 34.24 23.19 -0.52
C GLU A 76 34.27 22.36 0.78
N ILE A 77 33.75 22.90 1.88
CA ILE A 77 33.63 22.21 3.18
C ILE A 77 32.19 21.83 3.43
N CYS A 78 31.65 20.99 2.58
CA CYS A 78 30.27 20.47 2.73
C CYS A 78 30.29 18.96 2.95
N ASN A 79 30.21 18.54 4.22
CA ASN A 79 30.08 17.12 4.54
C ASN A 79 28.65 16.67 4.20
N ARG A 80 28.55 15.62 3.38
CA ARG A 80 27.30 14.99 2.97
C ARG A 80 27.36 13.52 3.37
N ILE A 81 27.32 13.28 4.68
CA ILE A 81 27.37 11.92 5.24
C ILE A 81 25.93 11.46 5.45
N VAL A 82 25.59 10.34 4.85
CA VAL A 82 24.30 9.68 5.08
C VAL A 82 24.50 8.55 6.09
N GLU A 83 23.82 8.64 7.20
CA GLU A 83 23.64 7.53 8.12
C GLU A 83 22.20 7.04 7.99
N ASN A 84 22.00 5.86 7.35
CA ASN A 84 20.66 5.41 7.00
C ASN A 84 19.92 4.75 8.17
N ARG A 85 19.63 5.55 9.20
CA ARG A 85 18.86 5.10 10.38
C ARG A 85 17.42 4.72 10.04
N ALA A 86 16.85 5.29 8.96
CA ALA A 86 15.52 4.91 8.52
C ALA A 86 15.46 3.42 8.14
N ASN A 87 16.46 2.95 7.39
CA ASN A 87 16.57 1.54 7.03
C ASN A 87 16.76 0.65 8.28
N GLU A 88 17.62 1.06 9.21
CA GLU A 88 17.86 0.34 10.47
C GLU A 88 16.56 0.17 11.27
N ILE A 89 15.77 1.26 11.43
CA ILE A 89 14.49 1.23 12.16
C ILE A 89 13.50 0.26 11.49
N VAL A 90 13.39 0.30 10.17
CA VAL A 90 12.48 -0.56 9.41
C VAL A 90 12.93 -2.01 9.52
N SER A 91 14.19 -2.30 9.20
CA SER A 91 14.74 -3.67 9.20
C SER A 91 14.64 -4.32 10.59
N PHE A 92 14.91 -3.56 11.65
CA PHE A 92 14.75 -4.06 13.01
C PHE A 92 13.29 -4.45 13.30
N LYS A 93 12.33 -3.61 12.93
CA LYS A 93 10.90 -3.90 13.19
C LYS A 93 10.38 -5.05 12.35
N VAL A 94 10.78 -5.14 11.07
CA VAL A 94 10.44 -6.27 10.19
C VAL A 94 10.99 -7.57 10.77
N GLY A 95 12.28 -7.59 11.13
CA GLY A 95 12.90 -8.77 11.75
C GLY A 95 12.27 -9.17 13.09
N TYR A 96 11.83 -8.19 13.89
CA TYR A 96 11.16 -8.47 15.15
C TYR A 96 9.75 -9.06 14.97
N LEU A 97 8.97 -8.56 13.98
CA LEU A 97 7.58 -8.97 13.76
C LEU A 97 7.44 -10.23 12.90
N CYS A 98 8.29 -10.36 11.89
CA CYS A 98 8.22 -11.41 10.86
C CYS A 98 9.54 -12.19 10.71
N GLY A 99 10.38 -12.22 11.75
CA GLY A 99 11.58 -13.05 11.77
C GLY A 99 11.28 -14.55 11.77
N GLU A 100 10.11 -14.91 12.30
CA GLU A 100 9.54 -16.26 12.19
C GLU A 100 8.21 -16.19 11.41
N PRO A 101 7.89 -17.20 10.57
CA PRO A 101 6.64 -17.26 9.84
C PRO A 101 5.41 -17.24 10.76
N ILE A 102 4.41 -16.43 10.38
CA ILE A 102 3.13 -16.40 11.09
C ILE A 102 2.38 -17.72 10.85
N GLN A 103 2.06 -18.43 11.93
CA GLN A 103 1.35 -19.71 11.87
C GLN A 103 -0.09 -19.57 12.39
N TYR A 104 -1.00 -20.30 11.77
CA TYR A 104 -2.36 -20.42 12.25
C TYR A 104 -2.46 -21.57 13.25
N VAL A 105 -3.18 -21.35 14.36
CA VAL A 105 -3.40 -22.35 15.39
C VAL A 105 -4.88 -22.48 15.70
N GLY A 106 -5.34 -23.71 15.90
CA GLY A 106 -6.74 -24.00 16.27
C GLY A 106 -7.00 -23.66 17.74
N LYS A 107 -8.20 -23.14 18.05
CA LYS A 107 -8.63 -22.87 19.41
C LYS A 107 -9.12 -24.14 20.13
N SER A 108 -9.53 -25.17 19.39
CA SER A 108 -9.98 -26.46 19.93
C SER A 108 -9.01 -27.56 19.52
N GLY A 109 -8.87 -28.58 20.39
CA GLY A 109 -8.07 -29.78 20.10
C GLY A 109 -8.83 -30.84 19.27
N GLU A 110 -9.94 -30.50 18.63
CA GLU A 110 -10.67 -31.41 17.77
C GLU A 110 -9.85 -31.80 16.53
N GLU A 111 -9.84 -33.07 16.19
CA GLU A 111 -9.04 -33.62 15.09
C GLU A 111 -9.38 -32.97 13.74
N SER A 112 -10.67 -32.72 13.49
CA SER A 112 -11.14 -32.03 12.28
C SER A 112 -10.62 -30.61 12.14
N VAL A 113 -10.57 -29.85 13.24
CA VAL A 113 -10.02 -28.47 13.29
C VAL A 113 -8.52 -28.49 13.08
N THR A 114 -7.83 -29.44 13.73
CA THR A 114 -6.39 -29.61 13.57
C THR A 114 -6.00 -29.90 12.13
N ALA A 115 -6.72 -30.83 11.45
CA ALA A 115 -6.48 -31.15 10.06
C ALA A 115 -6.70 -29.94 9.13
N ALA A 116 -7.80 -29.18 9.35
CA ALA A 116 -8.08 -27.97 8.56
C ALA A 116 -7.01 -26.89 8.73
N ILE A 117 -6.52 -26.67 9.96
CA ILE A 117 -5.45 -25.70 10.25
C ILE A 117 -4.11 -26.15 9.62
N THR A 118 -3.80 -27.45 9.70
CA THR A 118 -2.60 -28.00 9.03
C THR A 118 -2.66 -27.73 7.54
N ARG A 119 -3.79 -28.05 6.90
CA ARG A 119 -3.98 -27.78 5.47
C ARG A 119 -3.87 -26.30 5.13
N LEU A 120 -4.44 -25.41 5.96
CA LEU A 120 -4.30 -23.95 5.78
C LEU A 120 -2.84 -23.51 5.82
N ASN A 121 -2.05 -23.98 6.80
CA ASN A 121 -0.63 -23.63 6.90
C ASN A 121 0.17 -24.16 5.68
N GLU A 122 -0.15 -25.34 5.16
CA GLU A 122 0.45 -25.88 3.93
C GLU A 122 0.17 -24.97 2.73
N LEU A 123 -1.09 -24.52 2.54
CA LEU A 123 -1.45 -23.60 1.48
C LEU A 123 -0.74 -22.25 1.60
N MET A 124 -0.64 -21.71 2.81
CA MET A 124 0.08 -20.46 3.06
C MET A 124 1.58 -20.59 2.79
N PHE A 125 2.15 -21.76 3.05
CA PHE A 125 3.54 -22.05 2.71
C PHE A 125 3.73 -22.16 1.19
N ALA A 126 2.82 -22.82 0.48
CA ALA A 126 2.85 -22.94 -0.99
C ALA A 126 2.80 -21.56 -1.68
N GLU A 127 2.05 -20.61 -1.11
CA GLU A 127 1.94 -19.22 -1.60
C GLU A 127 3.09 -18.30 -1.15
N ASP A 128 4.14 -18.82 -0.52
CA ASP A 128 5.25 -18.03 0.03
C ASP A 128 4.77 -16.85 0.91
N LYS A 129 3.71 -17.12 1.70
CA LYS A 129 3.08 -16.09 2.52
C LYS A 129 4.07 -15.45 3.52
N ALA A 130 5.05 -16.19 3.99
CA ALA A 130 6.05 -15.69 4.95
C ALA A 130 6.85 -14.53 4.38
N SER A 131 7.33 -14.65 3.13
CA SER A 131 8.03 -13.59 2.41
C SER A 131 7.12 -12.40 2.16
N GLN A 132 5.89 -12.65 1.72
CA GLN A 132 4.90 -11.61 1.48
C GLN A 132 4.48 -10.89 2.76
N ASP A 133 4.43 -11.55 3.93
CA ASP A 133 4.15 -10.91 5.21
C ASP A 133 5.29 -9.96 5.60
N GLN A 134 6.56 -10.32 5.32
CA GLN A 134 7.70 -9.42 5.50
C GLN A 134 7.57 -8.18 4.61
N GLU A 135 7.20 -8.33 3.35
CA GLU A 135 6.98 -7.20 2.43
C GLU A 135 5.83 -6.29 2.90
N ILE A 136 4.72 -6.86 3.37
CA ILE A 136 3.59 -6.09 3.93
C ILE A 136 4.05 -5.27 5.13
N VAL A 137 4.79 -5.89 6.07
CA VAL A 137 5.30 -5.19 7.25
C VAL A 137 6.34 -4.15 6.85
N GLU A 138 7.21 -4.42 5.87
CA GLU A 138 8.18 -3.45 5.36
C GLU A 138 7.47 -2.19 4.84
N TRP A 139 6.46 -2.32 3.96
CA TRP A 139 5.68 -1.20 3.48
C TRP A 139 4.95 -0.45 4.62
N GLN A 140 4.37 -1.17 5.58
CA GLN A 140 3.76 -0.55 6.77
C GLN A 140 4.78 0.28 7.55
N MET A 141 6.00 -0.23 7.72
CA MET A 141 7.05 0.47 8.47
C MET A 141 7.61 1.65 7.69
N ILE A 142 7.66 1.58 6.36
CA ILE A 142 8.17 2.67 5.52
C ILE A 142 7.14 3.80 5.40
N CYS A 143 5.92 3.49 4.98
CA CYS A 143 4.95 4.52 4.58
C CYS A 143 3.60 4.45 5.31
N GLY A 144 3.47 3.56 6.29
CA GLY A 144 2.29 3.47 7.15
C GLY A 144 1.10 2.71 6.56
N THR A 145 1.20 2.17 5.35
CA THR A 145 0.17 1.36 4.69
C THR A 145 0.78 0.33 3.76
N ALA A 146 0.10 -0.79 3.60
CA ALA A 146 0.44 -1.85 2.67
C ALA A 146 -0.84 -2.46 2.09
N PHE A 147 -0.72 -3.20 0.99
CA PHE A 147 -1.88 -3.79 0.31
C PHE A 147 -1.57 -5.23 -0.08
N ARG A 148 -2.58 -6.09 0.05
CA ARG A 148 -2.55 -7.48 -0.42
C ARG A 148 -3.72 -7.75 -1.34
N LEU A 149 -3.46 -8.38 -2.47
CA LEU A 149 -4.46 -8.92 -3.37
C LEU A 149 -4.57 -10.43 -3.13
N VAL A 150 -5.79 -10.93 -3.07
CA VAL A 150 -6.09 -12.36 -2.98
C VAL A 150 -7.01 -12.72 -4.13
N LEU A 151 -6.57 -13.56 -5.05
CA LEU A 151 -7.37 -14.02 -6.18
C LEU A 151 -7.56 -15.53 -6.12
N PRO A 152 -8.71 -16.08 -6.60
CA PRO A 152 -8.84 -17.50 -6.83
C PRO A 152 -7.87 -17.92 -7.93
N ASP A 153 -7.18 -19.04 -7.74
CA ASP A 153 -6.42 -19.64 -8.84
C ASP A 153 -7.39 -20.30 -9.83
N ALA A 154 -7.31 -19.85 -11.09
CA ALA A 154 -8.14 -20.38 -12.16
C ALA A 154 -7.62 -21.69 -12.77
N ARG A 155 -6.38 -22.09 -12.45
CA ARG A 155 -5.71 -23.25 -13.05
C ARG A 155 -6.24 -24.59 -12.53
N GLY A 156 -6.69 -24.63 -11.26
CA GLY A 156 -7.47 -25.72 -10.69
C GLY A 156 -6.78 -27.08 -10.67
N GLU A 157 -5.46 -27.14 -10.58
CA GLU A 157 -4.74 -28.38 -10.34
C GLU A 157 -4.95 -28.85 -8.90
N GLU A 158 -5.29 -30.13 -8.70
CA GLU A 158 -5.71 -30.66 -7.38
C GLU A 158 -4.64 -30.51 -6.27
N ASP A 159 -3.37 -30.35 -6.64
CA ASP A 159 -2.23 -30.24 -5.71
C ASP A 159 -1.77 -28.79 -5.46
N GLU A 160 -2.29 -27.81 -6.18
CA GLU A 160 -1.93 -26.40 -6.04
C GLU A 160 -2.87 -25.65 -5.06
N SER A 161 -2.43 -24.46 -4.65
CA SER A 161 -3.27 -23.58 -3.83
C SER A 161 -4.50 -23.11 -4.60
N PRO A 162 -5.71 -23.13 -3.99
CA PRO A 162 -6.92 -22.64 -4.66
C PRO A 162 -6.96 -21.11 -4.78
N PHE A 163 -5.95 -20.40 -4.34
CA PHE A 163 -5.85 -18.94 -4.41
C PHE A 163 -4.39 -18.52 -4.59
N GLU A 164 -4.21 -17.33 -5.09
CA GLU A 164 -2.93 -16.63 -5.24
C GLU A 164 -2.89 -15.42 -4.32
N LEU A 165 -1.72 -15.17 -3.70
CA LEU A 165 -1.46 -14.02 -2.84
C LEU A 165 -0.44 -13.09 -3.51
N TYR A 166 -0.70 -11.79 -3.45
CA TYR A 166 0.21 -10.78 -3.98
C TYR A 166 0.33 -9.59 -3.03
N THR A 167 1.55 -9.23 -2.67
CA THR A 167 1.83 -7.92 -2.06
C THR A 167 1.81 -6.86 -3.16
N LEU A 168 1.05 -5.79 -2.96
CA LEU A 168 0.92 -4.70 -3.92
C LEU A 168 1.65 -3.45 -3.44
N ASP A 169 2.32 -2.78 -4.38
CA ASP A 169 3.00 -1.52 -4.11
C ASP A 169 2.00 -0.41 -3.75
N PRO A 170 2.12 0.24 -2.59
CA PRO A 170 1.22 1.30 -2.16
C PRO A 170 1.33 2.59 -2.99
N ARG A 171 2.34 2.71 -3.87
CA ARG A 171 2.50 3.85 -4.78
C ARG A 171 1.50 3.83 -5.93
N ASP A 172 0.96 2.66 -6.25
CA ASP A 172 0.02 2.46 -7.35
C ASP A 172 -1.20 1.61 -6.96
N THR A 173 -1.44 1.51 -5.65
CA THR A 173 -2.58 0.80 -5.07
C THR A 173 -3.25 1.65 -4.00
N PHE A 174 -4.59 1.69 -4.00
CA PHE A 174 -5.36 2.36 -2.95
C PHE A 174 -6.77 1.79 -2.82
N VAL A 175 -7.41 2.07 -1.68
CA VAL A 175 -8.80 1.71 -1.40
C VAL A 175 -9.61 2.99 -1.18
N VAL A 176 -10.82 3.02 -1.75
CA VAL A 176 -11.80 4.09 -1.55
C VAL A 176 -12.86 3.59 -0.58
N TYR A 177 -13.09 4.37 0.47
CA TYR A 177 -14.03 4.07 1.53
C TYR A 177 -15.29 4.93 1.44
N SER A 178 -16.40 4.43 1.98
CA SER A 178 -17.63 5.20 2.16
C SER A 178 -17.43 6.31 3.19
N ASN A 179 -18.13 7.43 3.01
CA ASN A 179 -18.28 8.47 4.03
C ASN A 179 -19.29 8.08 5.14
N GLU A 180 -20.00 6.98 4.97
CA GLU A 180 -21.00 6.53 5.94
C GLU A 180 -20.36 5.98 7.21
N ILE A 181 -21.18 5.80 8.26
CA ILE A 181 -20.78 5.18 9.52
C ILE A 181 -20.23 3.77 9.23
N GLY A 182 -19.03 3.50 9.74
CA GLY A 182 -18.31 2.24 9.54
C GLY A 182 -17.28 2.27 8.42
N ASN A 183 -17.25 3.33 7.57
CA ASN A 183 -16.24 3.52 6.52
C ASN A 183 -15.98 2.24 5.72
N LYS A 184 -17.03 1.62 5.18
CA LYS A 184 -16.90 0.39 4.38
C LYS A 184 -16.10 0.66 3.11
N PRO A 185 -15.23 -0.26 2.66
CA PRO A 185 -14.58 -0.12 1.37
C PRO A 185 -15.63 -0.23 0.25
N LEU A 186 -15.55 0.67 -0.73
CA LEU A 186 -16.43 0.73 -1.91
C LEU A 186 -15.75 0.13 -3.13
N MET A 187 -14.47 0.45 -3.32
CA MET A 187 -13.64 -0.11 -4.38
C MET A 187 -12.17 -0.09 -3.98
N ALA A 188 -11.39 -0.97 -4.56
CA ALA A 188 -9.94 -0.96 -4.51
C ALA A 188 -9.36 -0.88 -5.91
N VAL A 189 -8.28 -0.15 -6.05
CA VAL A 189 -7.67 0.17 -7.34
C VAL A 189 -6.19 -0.22 -7.32
N LYS A 190 -5.77 -0.98 -8.33
CA LYS A 190 -4.37 -1.17 -8.70
C LYS A 190 -4.19 -0.63 -10.11
N TYR A 191 -3.13 0.15 -10.34
CA TYR A 191 -2.86 0.63 -11.68
C TYR A 191 -1.41 0.36 -12.09
N SER A 192 -1.21 0.28 -13.39
CA SER A 192 0.11 0.09 -14.02
C SER A 192 0.17 0.91 -15.30
N LYS A 193 1.37 1.21 -15.75
CA LYS A 193 1.63 1.73 -17.09
C LYS A 193 2.16 0.62 -17.96
N ASP A 194 1.68 0.56 -19.20
CA ASP A 194 2.23 -0.32 -20.21
C ASP A 194 3.42 0.33 -20.95
N ASP A 195 4.02 -0.41 -21.88
CA ASP A 195 5.16 0.06 -22.68
C ASP A 195 4.82 1.28 -23.58
N ASN A 196 3.54 1.54 -23.81
CA ASN A 196 3.05 2.69 -24.58
C ASN A 196 2.66 3.89 -23.69
N GLU A 197 3.04 3.87 -22.41
CA GLU A 197 2.69 4.89 -21.41
C GLU A 197 1.17 4.95 -21.08
N ILE A 198 0.36 4.01 -21.54
CA ILE A 198 -1.07 3.94 -21.24
C ILE A 198 -1.24 3.47 -19.81
N THR A 199 -1.96 4.23 -19.01
CA THR A 199 -2.25 3.85 -17.64
C THR A 199 -3.53 3.00 -17.59
N ARG A 200 -3.40 1.78 -17.08
CA ARG A 200 -4.49 0.82 -16.86
C ARG A 200 -4.85 0.79 -15.39
N TYR A 201 -6.12 0.97 -15.09
CA TYR A 201 -6.67 0.92 -13.74
C TYR A 201 -7.54 -0.32 -13.60
N SER A 202 -7.06 -1.31 -12.84
CA SER A 202 -7.83 -2.48 -12.42
C SER A 202 -8.57 -2.12 -11.13
N ILE A 203 -9.90 -2.11 -11.19
CA ILE A 203 -10.77 -1.67 -10.10
C ILE A 203 -11.62 -2.84 -9.66
N TYR A 204 -11.59 -3.16 -8.37
CA TYR A 204 -12.37 -4.21 -7.76
C TYR A 204 -13.40 -3.62 -6.81
N THR A 205 -14.65 -4.01 -6.97
CA THR A 205 -15.74 -3.76 -6.01
C THR A 205 -16.13 -5.07 -5.34
N GLU A 206 -17.20 -5.09 -4.58
CA GLU A 206 -17.69 -6.32 -3.94
C GLU A 206 -18.11 -7.39 -4.95
N ASN A 207 -18.68 -6.97 -6.11
CA ASN A 207 -19.32 -7.86 -7.06
C ASN A 207 -18.83 -7.71 -8.51
N ARG A 208 -17.99 -6.72 -8.80
CA ARG A 208 -17.56 -6.41 -10.17
C ARG A 208 -16.10 -6.01 -10.24
N TYR A 209 -15.50 -6.36 -11.35
CA TYR A 209 -14.21 -5.88 -11.82
C TYR A 209 -14.44 -4.86 -12.94
N TYR A 210 -13.70 -3.76 -12.91
CA TYR A 210 -13.69 -2.76 -13.97
C TYR A 210 -12.26 -2.53 -14.47
N LEU A 211 -12.11 -2.40 -15.78
CA LEU A 211 -10.89 -1.93 -16.41
C LEU A 211 -11.13 -0.54 -17.00
N VAL A 212 -10.36 0.43 -16.53
CA VAL A 212 -10.38 1.80 -17.04
C VAL A 212 -9.03 2.13 -17.66
N GLU A 213 -9.02 2.64 -18.91
CA GLU A 213 -7.83 3.11 -19.62
C GLU A 213 -8.09 4.53 -20.13
N ASP A 214 -7.15 5.44 -19.94
CA ASP A 214 -7.24 6.85 -20.37
C ASP A 214 -8.56 7.55 -19.96
N GLY A 215 -9.07 7.22 -18.78
CA GLY A 215 -10.33 7.76 -18.27
C GLY A 215 -11.59 7.20 -18.96
N ILE A 216 -11.47 6.12 -19.72
CA ILE A 216 -12.57 5.44 -20.42
C ILE A 216 -12.75 4.05 -19.82
N LEU A 217 -13.98 3.72 -19.42
CA LEU A 217 -14.35 2.37 -19.02
C LEU A 217 -14.26 1.42 -20.21
N LYS A 218 -13.37 0.42 -20.13
CA LYS A 218 -13.16 -0.59 -21.18
C LYS A 218 -13.91 -1.87 -20.89
N GLU A 219 -13.88 -2.32 -19.64
CA GLU A 219 -14.50 -3.57 -19.23
C GLU A 219 -15.27 -3.41 -17.92
N SER A 220 -16.37 -4.14 -17.80
CA SER A 220 -17.18 -4.26 -16.60
C SER A 220 -17.64 -5.70 -16.48
N ILE A 221 -16.98 -6.49 -15.62
CA ILE A 221 -17.17 -7.95 -15.53
C ILE A 221 -17.66 -8.30 -14.12
N PRO A 222 -18.79 -8.99 -13.95
CA PRO A 222 -19.21 -9.47 -12.64
C PRO A 222 -18.29 -10.58 -12.14
N HIS A 223 -18.06 -10.63 -10.83
CA HIS A 223 -17.36 -11.72 -10.16
C HIS A 223 -18.13 -12.22 -8.94
N ALA A 224 -17.86 -13.48 -8.54
CA ALA A 224 -18.57 -14.16 -7.46
C ALA A 224 -17.83 -14.11 -6.10
N LEU A 225 -16.85 -13.22 -5.92
CA LEU A 225 -16.06 -13.17 -4.69
C LEU A 225 -16.86 -12.63 -3.49
N ASN A 226 -17.92 -11.83 -3.74
CA ASN A 226 -18.72 -11.15 -2.72
C ASN A 226 -17.88 -10.35 -1.71
N MET A 227 -16.71 -9.90 -2.15
CA MET A 227 -15.79 -9.04 -1.39
C MET A 227 -14.80 -8.36 -2.32
N ILE A 228 -14.25 -7.27 -1.87
CA ILE A 228 -13.12 -6.61 -2.55
C ILE A 228 -11.86 -7.43 -2.26
N PRO A 229 -11.16 -7.96 -3.29
CA PRO A 229 -10.01 -8.85 -3.09
C PRO A 229 -8.71 -8.13 -2.70
N ILE A 230 -8.69 -6.81 -2.71
CA ILE A 230 -7.54 -6.01 -2.25
C ILE A 230 -7.81 -5.50 -0.84
N PHE A 231 -6.93 -5.86 0.09
CA PHE A 231 -7.01 -5.49 1.50
C PHE A 231 -5.93 -4.47 1.84
N GLU A 232 -6.33 -3.37 2.49
CA GLU A 232 -5.38 -2.42 3.07
C GLU A 232 -4.97 -2.88 4.48
N TYR A 233 -3.67 -2.80 4.76
CA TYR A 233 -3.05 -3.05 6.06
C TYR A 233 -2.42 -1.77 6.59
N PRO A 234 -3.16 -0.90 7.28
CA PRO A 234 -2.59 0.30 7.86
C PRO A 234 -1.74 -0.05 9.10
N ALA A 235 -0.56 0.53 9.23
CA ALA A 235 0.30 0.36 10.40
C ALA A 235 -0.33 0.95 11.67
N ASN A 236 -1.11 2.01 11.52
CA ASN A 236 -1.86 2.71 12.56
C ASN A 236 -2.98 3.55 11.93
N ASN A 237 -3.85 4.11 12.76
CA ASN A 237 -5.00 4.90 12.27
C ASN A 237 -4.60 6.13 11.44
N ALA A 238 -3.42 6.69 11.69
CA ALA A 238 -2.91 7.85 10.94
C ALA A 238 -2.13 7.44 9.68
N ARG A 239 -1.87 6.14 9.47
CA ARG A 239 -1.04 5.64 8.37
C ARG A 239 0.35 6.28 8.33
N LEU A 240 0.97 6.41 9.51
CA LEU A 240 2.32 6.91 9.69
C LEU A 240 3.33 5.77 9.62
N GLY A 241 4.40 5.96 8.87
CA GLY A 241 5.55 5.07 8.83
C GLY A 241 6.37 5.14 10.12
N SER A 242 7.21 4.14 10.34
CA SER A 242 7.90 3.97 11.62
C SER A 242 8.98 5.00 11.91
N PHE A 243 9.61 5.55 10.89
CA PHE A 243 10.64 6.60 11.01
C PHE A 243 10.13 8.00 10.66
N GLU A 244 8.92 8.10 10.14
CA GLU A 244 8.30 9.36 9.69
C GLU A 244 8.23 10.40 10.83
N ILE A 245 7.93 9.95 12.04
CA ILE A 245 7.85 10.81 13.22
C ILE A 245 9.20 11.37 13.69
N VAL A 246 10.30 10.78 13.26
CA VAL A 246 11.66 11.21 13.62
C VAL A 246 12.42 11.84 12.47
N LEU A 247 11.80 12.01 11.29
CA LEU A 247 12.42 12.65 10.12
C LEU A 247 13.10 13.98 10.44
N PRO A 248 12.47 14.93 11.19
CA PRO A 248 13.12 16.18 11.52
C PRO A 248 14.42 16.02 12.31
N LEU A 249 14.50 14.97 13.13
CA LEU A 249 15.70 14.65 13.88
C LEU A 249 16.76 14.03 12.97
N LEU A 250 16.35 13.09 12.09
CA LEU A 250 17.25 12.44 11.13
C LEU A 250 17.87 13.43 10.13
N ASP A 251 17.12 14.47 9.76
CA ASP A 251 17.60 15.52 8.84
C ASP A 251 18.59 16.51 9.50
N THR A 252 18.69 16.51 10.83
CA THR A 252 19.58 17.42 11.58
C THR A 252 20.89 16.77 12.01
N MET A 253 20.98 15.45 11.93
CA MET A 253 22.19 14.68 12.23
C MET A 253 23.19 14.76 11.08
#